data_9e15826d4fdb136db5f3fb5bf4270fdd
#
_entry.id   9e15826d4fdb136db5f3fb5bf4270fdd
#
_cell.length_a   1.000
_cell.length_b   1.000
_cell.length_c   1.000
_cell.angle_alpha   90.00
_cell.angle_beta   90.00
_cell.angle_gamma   90.00
#
_symmetry.space_group_name_H-M   'P 1'
#
loop_
_entity.id
_entity.type
_entity.pdbx_description
1 polymer ?
#
loop_
_entity_poly.entity_id
_entity_poly.type
_entity_poly.pdbx_seq_one_letter_code
_entity_poly.pdbx_strand_id
1 'polypeptide(L)'
;PNALPYSISFYGRFMDENGYPAVKPPWGTLNAIDLNKGELLWQVPLGEYDELTKKGFPKTGTENYGGPIVTKGGLLFIGATNDEYFRAFNKNTGDEIWRHKLPAGGYATPITYQLNGKQYIVIACGGGKMGTKSGDSYVAFALP
;
A
#
# COMPACT_ATOMS: atom_id res chain seq x y z
N PRO A 1 4.21 -25.89 -30.43
CA PRO A 1 4.15 -25.11 -29.20
C PRO A 1 4.70 -25.99 -28.09
N ASN A 2 5.86 -25.61 -27.52
CA ASN A 2 6.45 -26.36 -26.41
C ASN A 2 5.53 -26.13 -25.19
N ALA A 3 4.72 -27.14 -24.86
CA ALA A 3 3.97 -27.15 -23.62
C ALA A 3 4.99 -27.14 -22.46
N LEU A 4 4.85 -26.22 -21.54
CA LEU A 4 5.64 -26.25 -20.31
C LEU A 4 5.37 -27.58 -19.58
N PRO A 5 6.41 -28.25 -19.04
CA PRO A 5 6.22 -29.52 -18.33
C PRO A 5 5.43 -29.40 -17.02
N TYR A 6 5.16 -28.16 -16.60
CA TYR A 6 4.40 -27.83 -15.39
C TYR A 6 3.29 -26.84 -15.71
N SER A 7 2.13 -27.03 -15.09
CA SER A 7 1.02 -26.10 -15.14
C SER A 7 0.52 -25.80 -13.73
N ILE A 8 0.01 -24.58 -13.51
CA ILE A 8 -0.66 -24.21 -12.26
C ILE A 8 -2.12 -24.64 -12.42
N SER A 9 -2.55 -25.60 -11.62
CA SER A 9 -3.94 -26.08 -11.62
C SER A 9 -4.86 -25.26 -10.73
N PHE A 10 -4.30 -24.52 -9.76
CA PHE A 10 -5.06 -23.73 -8.79
C PHE A 10 -4.22 -22.60 -8.23
N TYR A 11 -4.82 -21.40 -8.13
CA TYR A 11 -4.27 -20.27 -7.44
C TYR A 11 -5.21 -19.88 -6.29
N GLY A 12 -4.96 -20.41 -5.11
CA GLY A 12 -5.75 -20.15 -3.92
C GLY A 12 -4.91 -19.46 -2.85
N ARG A 13 -5.57 -18.62 -2.06
CA ARG A 13 -4.99 -18.02 -0.87
C ARG A 13 -5.32 -18.91 0.32
N PHE A 14 -4.35 -19.11 1.21
CA PHE A 14 -4.58 -19.79 2.48
C PHE A 14 -5.19 -18.77 3.47
N MET A 15 -6.51 -18.86 3.63
CA MET A 15 -7.32 -17.94 4.43
C MET A 15 -8.01 -18.70 5.55
N ASP A 16 -8.30 -18.01 6.66
CA ASP A 16 -9.14 -18.52 7.72
C ASP A 16 -10.64 -18.43 7.36
N GLU A 17 -11.50 -18.87 8.24
CA GLU A 17 -12.96 -18.86 8.07
C GLU A 17 -13.57 -17.44 7.98
N ASN A 18 -12.84 -16.42 8.46
CA ASN A 18 -13.25 -15.03 8.45
C ASN A 18 -12.69 -14.26 7.23
N GLY A 19 -11.90 -14.94 6.38
CA GLY A 19 -11.30 -14.34 5.20
C GLY A 19 -10.00 -13.59 5.46
N TYR A 20 -9.35 -13.79 6.60
CA TYR A 20 -8.01 -13.29 6.87
C TYR A 20 -6.94 -14.30 6.45
N PRO A 21 -5.71 -13.84 6.13
CA PRO A 21 -4.62 -14.77 5.88
C PRO A 21 -4.39 -15.71 7.09
N ALA A 22 -4.42 -17.01 6.85
CA ALA A 22 -4.29 -18.03 7.91
C ALA A 22 -2.82 -18.23 8.34
N VAL A 23 -2.06 -17.16 8.38
CA VAL A 23 -0.67 -17.10 8.84
C VAL A 23 -0.52 -15.94 9.81
N LYS A 24 0.53 -15.98 10.63
CA LYS A 24 0.81 -14.92 11.60
C LYS A 24 1.11 -13.58 10.88
N PRO A 25 0.51 -12.44 11.29
CA PRO A 25 0.88 -11.13 10.79
C PRO A 25 2.35 -10.78 11.13
N PRO A 26 2.97 -9.79 10.42
CA PRO A 26 2.32 -8.84 9.50
C PRO A 26 2.01 -9.44 8.13
N TRP A 27 0.82 -9.12 7.60
CA TRP A 27 0.36 -9.60 6.28
C TRP A 27 0.76 -8.69 5.12
N GLY A 28 1.26 -7.51 5.43
CA GLY A 28 1.88 -6.58 4.49
C GLY A 28 2.82 -5.65 5.21
N THR A 29 3.94 -5.32 4.57
CA THR A 29 4.97 -4.45 5.17
C THR A 29 5.49 -3.44 4.15
N LEU A 30 5.88 -2.28 4.65
CA LEU A 30 6.69 -1.29 3.96
C LEU A 30 8.10 -1.37 4.56
N ASN A 31 9.09 -1.44 3.67
CA ASN A 31 10.48 -1.68 4.08
C ASN A 31 11.40 -0.64 3.44
N ALA A 32 12.39 -0.16 4.18
CA ALA A 32 13.50 0.60 3.64
C ALA A 32 14.79 -0.19 3.74
N ILE A 33 15.51 -0.25 2.62
CA ILE A 33 16.75 -1.02 2.50
C ILE A 33 17.86 -0.08 2.04
N ASP A 34 19.00 -0.09 2.74
CA ASP A 34 20.23 0.54 2.28
C ASP A 34 20.83 -0.34 1.17
N LEU A 35 20.72 0.11 -0.07
CA LEU A 35 21.21 -0.66 -1.23
C LEU A 35 22.74 -0.75 -1.29
N ASN A 36 23.48 0.14 -0.63
CA ASN A 36 24.95 0.09 -0.58
C ASN A 36 25.44 -1.00 0.37
N LYS A 37 24.69 -1.24 1.45
CA LYS A 37 25.04 -2.21 2.48
C LYS A 37 24.23 -3.48 2.42
N GLY A 38 23.07 -3.47 1.75
CA GLY A 38 22.10 -4.55 1.76
C GLY A 38 21.38 -4.71 3.10
N GLU A 39 21.35 -3.67 3.93
CA GLU A 39 20.78 -3.70 5.28
C GLU A 39 19.36 -3.17 5.29
N LEU A 40 18.50 -3.80 6.09
CA LEU A 40 17.16 -3.31 6.40
C LEU A 40 17.28 -2.15 7.40
N LEU A 41 16.88 -0.94 6.98
CA LEU A 41 16.89 0.24 7.83
C LEU A 41 15.70 0.27 8.77
N TRP A 42 14.49 0.00 8.23
CA TRP A 42 13.26 -0.12 9.01
C TRP A 42 12.21 -0.95 8.25
N GLN A 43 11.29 -1.50 9.01
CA GLN A 43 10.12 -2.23 8.51
C GLN A 43 8.91 -1.88 9.36
N VAL A 44 7.79 -1.53 8.70
CA VAL A 44 6.51 -1.23 9.37
C VAL A 44 5.37 -1.97 8.69
N PRO A 45 4.29 -2.33 9.41
CA PRO A 45 3.07 -2.86 8.80
C PRO A 45 2.48 -1.85 7.81
N LEU A 46 2.07 -2.32 6.63
CA LEU A 46 1.43 -1.51 5.60
C LEU A 46 -0.02 -1.95 5.42
N GLY A 47 -0.94 -1.05 5.74
CA GLY A 47 -2.36 -1.32 5.78
C GLY A 47 -2.83 -1.89 7.12
N GLU A 48 -4.13 -1.99 7.27
CA GLU A 48 -4.78 -2.57 8.45
C GLU A 48 -6.17 -3.11 8.10
N TYR A 49 -6.68 -4.00 8.93
CA TYR A 49 -8.08 -4.38 8.95
C TYR A 49 -8.74 -3.61 10.08
N ASP A 50 -9.54 -2.59 9.75
CA ASP A 50 -10.18 -1.67 10.72
C ASP A 50 -10.92 -2.41 11.82
N GLU A 51 -11.60 -3.51 11.50
CA GLU A 51 -12.35 -4.33 12.45
C GLU A 51 -11.45 -5.04 13.48
N LEU A 52 -10.23 -5.43 13.10
CA LEU A 52 -9.25 -6.01 14.00
C LEU A 52 -8.63 -4.94 14.89
N THR A 53 -8.28 -3.80 14.31
CA THR A 53 -7.73 -2.66 15.06
C THR A 53 -8.73 -2.14 16.10
N LYS A 54 -10.03 -2.05 15.76
CA LYS A 54 -11.10 -1.68 16.69
C LYS A 54 -11.28 -2.67 17.83
N LYS A 55 -10.95 -3.95 17.62
CA LYS A 55 -10.93 -4.99 18.66
C LYS A 55 -9.66 -4.99 19.52
N GLY A 56 -8.73 -4.04 19.29
CA GLY A 56 -7.50 -3.89 20.06
C GLY A 56 -6.31 -4.70 19.54
N PHE A 57 -6.42 -5.31 18.35
CA PHE A 57 -5.28 -5.96 17.72
C PHE A 57 -4.30 -4.90 17.16
N PRO A 58 -2.98 -5.16 17.18
CA PRO A 58 -2.00 -4.32 16.49
C PRO A 58 -2.29 -4.25 14.99
N LYS A 59 -1.76 -3.22 14.31
CA LYS A 59 -1.80 -3.15 12.85
C LYS A 59 -1.20 -4.41 12.25
N THR A 60 -2.00 -5.09 11.44
CA THR A 60 -1.62 -6.40 10.85
C THR A 60 -0.92 -6.25 9.50
N GLY A 61 -1.00 -5.07 8.88
CA GLY A 61 -0.79 -4.97 7.45
C GLY A 61 -1.93 -5.61 6.66
N THR A 62 -1.96 -5.38 5.36
CA THR A 62 -2.85 -6.07 4.41
C THR A 62 -2.03 -6.53 3.22
N GLU A 63 -2.59 -7.43 2.40
CA GLU A 63 -2.07 -7.62 1.06
C GLU A 63 -1.98 -6.26 0.36
N ASN A 64 -0.90 -6.04 -0.40
CA ASN A 64 -0.67 -4.76 -1.06
C ASN A 64 -0.26 -4.96 -2.52
N TYR A 65 -0.61 -3.96 -3.34
CA TYR A 65 -0.33 -3.95 -4.77
C TYR A 65 -0.10 -2.50 -5.23
N GLY A 66 1.09 -2.21 -5.67
CA GLY A 66 1.48 -0.85 -6.09
C GLY A 66 2.84 -0.46 -5.54
N GLY A 67 3.26 0.75 -5.86
CA GLY A 67 4.56 1.27 -5.43
C GLY A 67 4.44 2.64 -4.77
N PRO A 68 5.44 3.04 -3.99
CA PRO A 68 5.54 4.36 -3.40
C PRO A 68 6.19 5.36 -4.35
N ILE A 69 6.03 6.66 -4.03
CA ILE A 69 6.95 7.72 -4.45
C ILE A 69 7.61 8.34 -3.22
N VAL A 70 8.85 8.79 -3.40
CA VAL A 70 9.59 9.49 -2.35
C VAL A 70 9.90 10.90 -2.82
N THR A 71 9.61 11.88 -1.96
CA THR A 71 9.87 13.30 -2.26
C THR A 71 11.19 13.76 -1.66
N LYS A 72 11.77 14.83 -2.22
CA LYS A 72 12.98 15.48 -1.69
C LYS A 72 12.77 15.94 -0.24
N GLY A 73 11.53 16.32 0.12
CA GLY A 73 11.15 16.77 1.47
C GLY A 73 11.14 15.67 2.53
N GLY A 74 11.44 14.42 2.17
CA GLY A 74 11.55 13.33 3.13
C GLY A 74 10.27 12.54 3.37
N LEU A 75 9.24 12.76 2.55
CA LEU A 75 7.99 12.02 2.61
C LEU A 75 7.94 10.90 1.58
N LEU A 76 7.41 9.77 1.99
CA LEU A 76 7.06 8.65 1.14
C LEU A 76 5.54 8.54 1.08
N PHE A 77 4.97 8.54 -0.14
CA PHE A 77 3.53 8.40 -0.37
C PHE A 77 3.21 7.07 -1.02
N ILE A 78 2.20 6.37 -0.49
CA ILE A 78 1.75 5.07 -1.00
C ILE A 78 0.26 4.85 -0.72
N GLY A 79 -0.46 4.27 -1.70
CA GLY A 79 -1.75 3.64 -1.50
C GLY A 79 -1.56 2.13 -1.30
N ALA A 80 -1.81 1.34 -2.35
CA ALA A 80 -1.43 -0.06 -2.47
C ALA A 80 -2.19 -1.07 -1.59
N THR A 81 -2.94 -0.64 -0.58
CA THR A 81 -3.53 -1.50 0.45
C THR A 81 -5.02 -1.76 0.26
N ASN A 82 -5.50 -2.91 0.75
CA ASN A 82 -6.92 -3.29 0.71
C ASN A 82 -7.83 -2.36 1.50
N ASP A 83 -7.28 -1.68 2.50
CA ASP A 83 -8.02 -0.73 3.32
C ASP A 83 -8.28 0.63 2.62
N GLU A 84 -7.85 0.77 1.36
CA GLU A 84 -8.09 1.93 0.49
C GLU A 84 -7.58 3.27 1.06
N TYR A 85 -6.62 3.25 1.98
CA TYR A 85 -5.99 4.47 2.47
C TYR A 85 -4.78 4.86 1.62
N PHE A 86 -4.69 6.15 1.32
CA PHE A 86 -3.46 6.78 0.84
C PHE A 86 -2.72 7.34 2.04
N ARG A 87 -1.43 7.04 2.15
CA ARG A 87 -0.62 7.33 3.33
C ARG A 87 0.63 8.09 2.99
N ALA A 88 1.06 8.93 3.94
CA ALA A 88 2.39 9.53 3.94
C ALA A 88 3.20 9.01 5.13
N PHE A 89 4.43 8.63 4.86
CA PHE A 89 5.39 8.14 5.85
C PHE A 89 6.63 9.02 5.87
N ASN A 90 7.29 9.11 7.03
CA ASN A 90 8.65 9.60 7.13
C ASN A 90 9.60 8.58 6.48
N LYS A 91 10.33 8.98 5.44
CA LYS A 91 11.21 8.06 4.70
C LYS A 91 12.37 7.51 5.55
N ASN A 92 12.76 8.22 6.62
CA ASN A 92 13.91 7.83 7.44
C ASN A 92 13.53 6.90 8.60
N THR A 93 12.29 7.01 9.11
CA THR A 93 11.85 6.26 10.30
C THR A 93 10.76 5.24 10.00
N GLY A 94 10.02 5.39 8.88
CA GLY A 94 8.85 4.57 8.59
C GLY A 94 7.60 4.97 9.37
N ASP A 95 7.62 6.08 10.11
CA ASP A 95 6.44 6.55 10.84
C ASP A 95 5.36 7.03 9.87
N GLU A 96 4.12 6.55 10.05
CA GLU A 96 2.95 7.07 9.37
C GLU A 96 2.61 8.47 9.91
N ILE A 97 2.68 9.49 9.04
CA ILE A 97 2.48 10.90 9.41
C ILE A 97 1.05 11.35 9.07
N TRP A 98 0.49 10.81 8.00
CA TRP A 98 -0.80 11.22 7.49
C TRP A 98 -1.43 10.09 6.69
N ARG A 99 -2.75 10.04 6.69
CA ARG A 99 -3.55 9.17 5.82
C ARG A 99 -4.87 9.79 5.42
N HIS A 100 -5.37 9.37 4.26
CA HIS A 100 -6.67 9.77 3.72
C HIS A 100 -7.35 8.58 3.06
N LYS A 101 -8.64 8.39 3.35
CA LYS A 101 -9.45 7.34 2.71
C LYS A 101 -9.75 7.74 1.27
N LEU A 102 -9.41 6.88 0.33
CA LEU A 102 -9.69 7.08 -1.09
C LEU A 102 -11.11 6.62 -1.44
N PRO A 103 -11.69 7.11 -2.55
CA PRO A 103 -13.00 6.66 -3.03
C PRO A 103 -13.02 5.21 -3.53
N ALA A 104 -11.85 4.68 -3.91
CA ALA A 104 -11.60 3.28 -4.27
C ALA A 104 -10.11 2.98 -4.09
N GLY A 105 -9.71 1.72 -4.13
CA GLY A 105 -8.33 1.31 -3.92
C GLY A 105 -7.34 1.98 -4.87
N GLY A 106 -6.30 2.59 -4.33
CA GLY A 106 -5.22 3.27 -5.05
C GLY A 106 -4.04 2.33 -5.29
N TYR A 107 -4.14 1.45 -6.28
CA TYR A 107 -3.11 0.43 -6.58
C TYR A 107 -2.07 0.89 -7.60
N ALA A 108 -2.24 2.07 -8.18
CA ALA A 108 -1.23 2.70 -9.03
C ALA A 108 -0.12 3.35 -8.18
N THR A 109 1.09 3.40 -8.72
CA THR A 109 2.14 4.25 -8.15
C THR A 109 1.72 5.71 -8.28
N PRO A 110 1.74 6.50 -7.19
CA PRO A 110 1.43 7.92 -7.25
C PRO A 110 2.42 8.68 -8.14
N ILE A 111 2.02 9.86 -8.59
CA ILE A 111 2.90 10.82 -9.25
C ILE A 111 2.97 12.12 -8.47
N THR A 112 4.04 12.90 -8.67
CA THR A 112 4.15 14.26 -8.16
C THR A 112 4.51 15.22 -9.28
N TYR A 113 3.94 16.41 -9.23
CA TYR A 113 4.29 17.52 -10.13
C TYR A 113 4.17 18.86 -9.40
N GLN A 114 4.72 19.90 -9.99
CA GLN A 114 4.61 21.27 -9.48
C GLN A 114 3.92 22.15 -10.50
N LEU A 115 2.99 22.98 -10.05
CA LEU A 115 2.30 23.97 -10.86
C LEU A 115 2.19 25.27 -10.05
N ASN A 116 2.64 26.38 -10.62
CA ASN A 116 2.62 27.72 -9.99
C ASN A 116 3.24 27.73 -8.58
N GLY A 117 4.36 27.05 -8.40
CA GLY A 117 5.07 26.97 -7.13
C GLY A 117 4.45 25.99 -6.11
N LYS A 118 3.29 25.41 -6.39
CA LYS A 118 2.60 24.46 -5.52
C LYS A 118 2.84 23.02 -5.97
N GLN A 119 3.26 22.15 -5.04
CA GLN A 119 3.45 20.73 -5.30
C GLN A 119 2.13 19.97 -5.13
N TYR A 120 1.90 19.06 -6.05
CA TYR A 120 0.75 18.14 -6.05
C TYR A 120 1.25 16.70 -6.03
N ILE A 121 0.49 15.85 -5.32
CA ILE A 121 0.64 14.39 -5.34
C ILE A 121 -0.68 13.83 -5.88
N VAL A 122 -0.63 12.98 -6.89
CA VAL A 122 -1.83 12.42 -7.53
C VAL A 122 -1.77 10.91 -7.54
N ILE A 123 -2.90 10.28 -7.26
CA ILE A 123 -3.08 8.83 -7.31
C ILE A 123 -4.34 8.48 -8.10
N ALA A 124 -4.25 7.44 -8.94
CA ALA A 124 -5.41 6.84 -9.58
C ALA A 124 -6.11 5.88 -8.62
N CYS A 125 -7.42 6.05 -8.47
CA CYS A 125 -8.26 5.25 -7.58
C CYS A 125 -9.15 4.33 -8.41
N GLY A 126 -8.54 3.33 -9.05
CA GLY A 126 -9.22 2.38 -9.93
C GLY A 126 -9.91 1.26 -9.18
N GLY A 127 -9.42 0.88 -8.02
CA GLY A 127 -9.97 -0.24 -7.24
C GLY A 127 -10.02 -1.56 -7.99
N GLY A 128 -11.03 -2.38 -7.69
CA GLY A 128 -11.36 -3.64 -8.38
C GLY A 128 -10.40 -4.80 -8.13
N LYS A 129 -9.11 -4.51 -7.96
CA LYS A 129 -8.11 -5.51 -7.62
C LYS A 129 -8.26 -5.93 -6.16
N MET A 130 -7.91 -7.16 -5.85
CA MET A 130 -7.98 -7.73 -4.49
C MET A 130 -9.39 -7.69 -3.86
N GLY A 131 -10.44 -7.66 -4.68
CA GLY A 131 -11.82 -7.66 -4.20
C GLY A 131 -12.34 -6.31 -3.67
N THR A 132 -11.59 -5.23 -3.83
CA THR A 132 -12.03 -3.90 -3.44
C THR A 132 -12.98 -3.29 -4.48
N LYS A 133 -13.73 -2.24 -4.07
CA LYS A 133 -14.64 -1.50 -4.94
C LYS A 133 -13.91 -0.95 -6.16
N SER A 134 -14.48 -1.10 -7.34
CA SER A 134 -14.01 -0.44 -8.55
C SER A 134 -14.27 1.06 -8.51
N GLY A 135 -13.37 1.84 -9.10
CA GLY A 135 -13.43 3.29 -9.19
C GLY A 135 -12.85 3.81 -10.50
N ASP A 136 -13.07 5.08 -10.76
CA ASP A 136 -12.67 5.79 -11.99
C ASP A 136 -12.07 7.17 -11.70
N SER A 137 -11.65 7.40 -10.46
CA SER A 137 -11.25 8.72 -9.98
C SER A 137 -9.73 8.89 -9.95
N TYR A 138 -9.28 10.12 -10.23
CA TYR A 138 -7.95 10.59 -9.86
C TYR A 138 -8.09 11.55 -8.69
N VAL A 139 -7.31 11.35 -7.64
CA VAL A 139 -7.32 12.19 -6.45
C VAL A 139 -6.00 12.94 -6.35
N ALA A 140 -6.06 14.27 -6.26
CA ALA A 140 -4.91 15.14 -6.13
C ALA A 140 -4.88 15.76 -4.73
N PHE A 141 -3.71 15.73 -4.11
CA PHE A 141 -3.43 16.33 -2.82
C PHE A 141 -2.38 17.42 -2.96
N ALA A 142 -2.52 18.50 -2.21
CA ALA A 142 -1.53 19.55 -2.09
C ALA A 142 -1.59 20.13 -0.67
N LEU A 143 -0.48 20.70 -0.22
CA LEU A 143 -0.48 21.52 0.98
C LEU A 143 -1.28 22.81 0.74
N PRO A 144 -1.92 23.36 1.76
CA PRO A 144 -2.63 24.63 1.69
C PRO A 144 -1.79 25.78 1.17
#